data_689ae5a7465296aeb5f5b0167495ff10
#
_entry.id   689ae5a7465296aeb5f5b0167495ff10
#
_cell.length_a   1.000
_cell.length_b   1.000
_cell.length_c   1.000
_cell.angle_alpha   90.00
_cell.angle_beta   90.00
_cell.angle_gamma   90.00
#
_symmetry.space_group_name_H-M   'P 1'
#
loop_
_entity.id
_entity.type
_entity.pdbx_description
1 polymer ?
#
loop_
_entity_poly.entity_id
_entity_poly.type
_entity_poly.pdbx_seq_one_letter_code
_entity_poly.pdbx_strand_id
1 'polypeptide(L)'
;MKISFFLFLLILNKSVIAETSNYGSSKEKVNQSEINWLLDRHNIQEARGGTTSGLEPEIDKVPSNYFIKLQNSKKQKEKDRFAILAMAGDYKANFEFTEIFGSNPNYSLDNPYKSWGTETIMVIQNSENFISLQHILVMFMKDKNGNIKGPYVQKHWRQDWRYEDKKILEFQGKNEWAVKRHENVKKSWSQAVYQVDDSPRYESYGVWVHEDGVSRWVSKSTNRPLPRREHTVRNDYDLLQGVNKISILPWGWVMEENND
;
A
#
# COMPACT_ATOMS: atom_id res chain seq x y z
N MET A 1 10.09 8.80 25.55
CA MET A 1 9.12 8.18 24.63
C MET A 1 9.37 8.80 23.27
N LYS A 2 9.90 8.04 22.34
CA LYS A 2 10.15 8.51 20.98
C LYS A 2 8.91 8.18 20.16
N ILE A 3 8.21 9.18 19.66
CA ILE A 3 7.12 9.01 18.70
C ILE A 3 7.73 9.36 17.35
N SER A 4 7.77 8.40 16.45
CA SER A 4 8.25 8.59 15.07
C SER A 4 7.08 8.43 14.13
N PHE A 5 6.77 9.45 13.37
CA PHE A 5 5.74 9.40 12.33
C PHE A 5 6.33 8.78 11.08
N PHE A 6 5.73 7.71 10.59
CA PHE A 6 6.05 7.14 9.29
C PHE A 6 4.90 7.37 8.32
N LEU A 7 5.13 8.12 7.27
CA LEU A 7 4.25 8.16 6.12
C LEU A 7 4.67 7.06 5.16
N PHE A 8 3.83 6.04 5.01
CA PHE A 8 3.99 5.02 3.99
C PHE A 8 3.08 5.34 2.82
N LEU A 9 3.67 5.64 1.68
CA LEU A 9 2.96 5.87 0.44
C LEU A 9 3.23 4.71 -0.51
N LEU A 10 2.24 3.84 -0.69
CA LEU A 10 2.26 2.79 -1.69
C LEU A 10 1.49 3.26 -2.92
N ILE A 11 2.20 3.59 -4.00
CA ILE A 11 1.59 3.94 -5.27
C ILE A 11 1.68 2.73 -6.18
N LEU A 12 0.52 2.15 -6.51
CA LEU A 12 0.39 1.01 -7.40
C LEU A 12 -0.15 1.48 -8.75
N ASN A 13 0.66 1.40 -9.78
CA ASN A 13 0.27 1.70 -11.15
C ASN A 13 0.17 0.40 -11.96
N LYS A 14 -0.88 0.28 -12.74
CA LYS A 14 -1.09 -0.89 -13.59
C LYS A 14 0.00 -1.00 -14.66
N SER A 15 0.63 -2.17 -14.75
CA SER A 15 1.63 -2.46 -15.78
C SER A 15 1.10 -3.48 -16.79
N VAL A 16 1.43 -3.29 -18.04
CA VAL A 16 1.21 -4.26 -19.13
C VAL A 16 2.56 -4.55 -19.77
N ILE A 17 2.85 -5.80 -19.98
CA ILE A 17 3.98 -6.21 -20.82
C ILE A 17 3.49 -6.14 -22.26
N ALA A 18 3.79 -5.05 -22.95
CA ALA A 18 3.43 -4.87 -24.35
C ALA A 18 4.59 -5.22 -25.29
N GLU A 19 4.27 -5.87 -26.39
CA GLU A 19 5.17 -6.05 -27.52
C GLU A 19 5.52 -4.70 -28.15
N THR A 20 6.78 -4.55 -28.51
CA THR A 20 7.35 -3.32 -29.07
C THR A 20 6.72 -2.89 -30.36
N SER A 21 6.10 -1.72 -30.40
CA SER A 21 5.91 -0.93 -31.61
C SER A 21 6.51 0.46 -31.42
N ASN A 22 7.45 0.80 -32.30
CA ASN A 22 8.11 2.09 -32.35
C ASN A 22 7.09 3.22 -32.62
N TYR A 23 6.96 4.17 -31.70
CA TYR A 23 6.42 5.49 -32.02
C TYR A 23 7.24 6.59 -31.33
N GLY A 24 7.52 7.64 -32.10
CA GLY A 24 8.49 8.68 -31.80
C GLY A 24 8.22 9.47 -30.52
N SER A 25 9.30 9.73 -29.84
CA SER A 25 9.43 10.45 -28.60
C SER A 25 9.24 11.95 -28.78
N SER A 26 8.22 12.53 -28.15
CA SER A 26 8.28 13.91 -27.65
C SER A 26 8.43 13.84 -26.12
N LYS A 27 9.64 14.14 -25.64
CA LYS A 27 9.93 14.26 -24.22
C LYS A 27 9.31 15.55 -23.68
N GLU A 28 8.11 15.51 -23.15
CA GLU A 28 7.68 16.55 -22.20
C GLU A 28 8.48 16.37 -20.91
N LYS A 29 9.35 17.32 -20.64
CA LYS A 29 10.01 17.50 -19.34
C LYS A 29 8.91 17.87 -18.34
N VAL A 30 8.41 16.92 -17.56
CA VAL A 30 7.64 17.20 -16.36
C VAL A 30 8.56 18.03 -15.46
N ASN A 31 8.14 19.24 -15.18
CA ASN A 31 8.90 20.21 -14.40
C ASN A 31 9.01 19.67 -12.97
N GLN A 32 10.19 19.27 -12.58
CA GLN A 32 10.53 18.68 -11.28
C GLN A 32 10.32 19.64 -10.09
N SER A 33 9.87 20.86 -10.38
CA SER A 33 9.66 21.92 -9.38
C SER A 33 8.35 21.80 -8.59
N GLU A 34 7.39 21.00 -9.01
CA GLU A 34 6.07 20.91 -8.35
C GLU A 34 6.00 19.89 -7.20
N ILE A 35 6.98 19.00 -7.05
CA ILE A 35 7.03 18.01 -5.95
C ILE A 35 7.86 18.50 -4.77
N ASN A 36 8.59 19.60 -4.93
CA ASN A 36 9.57 20.11 -3.97
C ASN A 36 9.01 20.93 -2.79
N TRP A 37 7.69 21.10 -2.68
CA TRP A 37 7.13 21.90 -1.59
C TRP A 37 6.97 21.12 -0.26
N LEU A 38 7.05 19.78 -0.32
CA LEU A 38 6.98 18.90 0.86
C LEU A 38 8.35 18.60 1.50
N LEU A 39 9.44 18.88 0.78
CA LEU A 39 10.79 18.67 1.27
C LEU A 39 11.49 20.01 1.32
N ASP A 40 11.87 20.44 2.50
CA ASP A 40 12.63 21.66 2.72
C ASP A 40 13.80 21.74 1.73
N ARG A 41 13.84 22.82 0.93
CA ARG A 41 14.74 22.95 -0.23
C ARG A 41 16.23 22.95 0.13
N HIS A 42 16.58 22.92 1.41
CA HIS A 42 17.96 23.00 1.88
C HIS A 42 18.59 21.68 2.28
N ASN A 43 17.80 20.59 2.39
CA ASN A 43 18.31 19.27 2.71
C ASN A 43 17.59 18.19 1.88
N ILE A 44 17.89 18.11 0.58
CA ILE A 44 17.51 16.94 -0.21
C ILE A 44 18.38 15.79 0.29
N GLN A 45 17.89 15.07 1.29
CA GLN A 45 18.50 13.85 1.75
C GLN A 45 18.35 12.80 0.65
N GLU A 46 19.47 12.20 0.23
CA GLU A 46 19.42 11.09 -0.72
C GLU A 46 18.57 9.96 -0.15
N ALA A 47 17.61 9.49 -0.92
CA ALA A 47 16.78 8.37 -0.50
C ALA A 47 17.64 7.12 -0.34
N ARG A 48 17.56 6.48 0.83
CA ARG A 48 18.14 5.15 1.07
C ARG A 48 17.16 4.07 0.58
N GLY A 49 17.64 2.88 0.32
CA GLY A 49 16.80 1.71 0.07
C GLY A 49 17.30 0.83 -1.06
N GLY A 50 16.74 -0.37 -1.08
CA GLY A 50 17.03 -1.36 -2.08
C GLY A 50 16.46 -0.96 -3.42
N THR A 51 17.29 -0.50 -4.31
CA THR A 51 16.90 -0.43 -5.71
C THR A 51 16.81 -1.85 -6.24
N THR A 52 15.66 -2.19 -6.72
CA THR A 52 15.55 -3.38 -7.54
C THR A 52 16.32 -3.11 -8.83
N SER A 53 17.29 -3.94 -9.15
CA SER A 53 17.91 -3.98 -10.48
C SER A 53 16.95 -4.59 -11.51
N GLY A 54 15.65 -4.33 -11.34
CA GLY A 54 14.57 -4.89 -12.12
C GLY A 54 14.43 -4.21 -13.48
N LEU A 55 13.77 -4.89 -14.39
CA LEU A 55 13.30 -4.30 -15.63
C LEU A 55 12.12 -3.39 -15.31
N GLU A 56 12.23 -2.12 -15.62
CA GLU A 56 11.16 -1.16 -15.39
C GLU A 56 10.01 -1.44 -16.38
N PRO A 57 8.77 -1.69 -15.89
CA PRO A 57 7.65 -1.97 -16.76
C PRO A 57 7.09 -0.70 -17.41
N GLU A 58 6.50 -0.83 -18.57
CA GLU A 58 5.64 0.20 -19.13
C GLU A 58 4.33 0.29 -18.32
N ILE A 59 3.81 1.50 -18.17
CA ILE A 59 2.59 1.76 -17.39
C ILE A 59 1.41 1.94 -18.37
N ASP A 60 0.45 1.04 -18.27
CA ASP A 60 -0.84 1.18 -18.94
C ASP A 60 -1.80 2.01 -18.06
N LYS A 61 -2.34 3.09 -18.63
CA LYS A 61 -3.28 4.00 -17.96
C LYS A 61 -4.74 3.69 -18.31
N VAL A 62 -5.07 2.43 -18.53
CA VAL A 62 -6.43 1.98 -18.80
C VAL A 62 -7.16 1.63 -17.50
N PRO A 63 -8.35 2.20 -17.24
CA PRO A 63 -9.14 1.85 -16.08
C PRO A 63 -9.49 0.36 -16.06
N SER A 64 -9.39 -0.26 -14.88
CA SER A 64 -9.79 -1.66 -14.73
C SER A 64 -11.32 -1.82 -14.88
N ASN A 65 -11.76 -3.03 -15.28
CA ASN A 65 -13.19 -3.34 -15.35
C ASN A 65 -13.90 -3.15 -13.99
N TYR A 66 -13.21 -3.37 -12.89
CA TYR A 66 -13.75 -3.13 -11.55
C TYR A 66 -13.90 -1.65 -11.26
N PHE A 67 -12.95 -0.81 -11.69
CA PHE A 67 -13.08 0.64 -11.59
C PHE A 67 -14.28 1.16 -12.40
N ILE A 68 -14.48 0.66 -13.62
CA ILE A 68 -15.64 1.03 -14.45
C ILE A 68 -16.95 0.64 -13.76
N LYS A 69 -17.02 -0.56 -13.16
CA LYS A 69 -18.19 -1.01 -12.38
C LYS A 69 -18.40 -0.15 -11.13
N LEU A 70 -17.33 0.24 -10.45
CA LEU A 70 -17.37 1.15 -9.31
C LEU A 70 -18.05 2.47 -9.67
N GLN A 71 -17.63 3.09 -10.79
CA GLN A 71 -18.20 4.36 -11.25
C GLN A 71 -19.68 4.25 -11.64
N ASN A 72 -20.08 3.12 -12.20
CA ASN A 72 -21.46 2.88 -12.66
C ASN A 72 -22.41 2.38 -11.55
N SER A 73 -21.89 1.96 -10.40
CA SER A 73 -22.71 1.45 -9.30
C SER A 73 -23.42 2.57 -8.56
N LYS A 74 -24.63 2.29 -8.08
CA LYS A 74 -25.46 3.27 -7.33
C LYS A 74 -25.54 2.94 -5.84
N LYS A 75 -25.45 1.67 -5.46
CA LYS A 75 -25.56 1.21 -4.09
C LYS A 75 -24.22 1.30 -3.38
N GLN A 76 -24.18 1.85 -2.18
CA GLN A 76 -22.98 2.04 -1.37
C GLN A 76 -22.15 0.74 -1.26
N LYS A 77 -22.76 -0.34 -0.79
CA LYS A 77 -22.07 -1.62 -0.60
C LYS A 77 -21.48 -2.21 -1.90
N GLU A 78 -22.15 -1.98 -3.05
CA GLU A 78 -21.59 -2.39 -4.36
C GLU A 78 -20.38 -1.54 -4.74
N LYS A 79 -20.47 -0.22 -4.51
CA LYS A 79 -19.32 0.68 -4.72
C LYS A 79 -18.13 0.27 -3.85
N ASP A 80 -18.36 0.00 -2.56
CA ASP A 80 -17.33 -0.45 -1.64
C ASP A 80 -16.66 -1.72 -2.15
N ARG A 81 -17.45 -2.72 -2.56
CA ARG A 81 -16.95 -3.98 -3.11
C ARG A 81 -16.13 -3.76 -4.37
N PHE A 82 -16.62 -2.94 -5.30
CA PHE A 82 -15.87 -2.67 -6.53
C PHE A 82 -14.63 -1.83 -6.29
N ALA A 83 -14.61 -0.95 -5.28
CA ALA A 83 -13.41 -0.25 -4.86
C ALA A 83 -12.34 -1.22 -4.35
N ILE A 84 -12.71 -2.19 -3.51
CA ILE A 84 -11.80 -3.24 -3.04
C ILE A 84 -11.30 -4.09 -4.23
N LEU A 85 -12.19 -4.54 -5.10
CA LEU A 85 -11.84 -5.36 -6.26
C LEU A 85 -11.00 -4.61 -7.30
N ALA A 86 -11.13 -3.28 -7.37
CA ALA A 86 -10.34 -2.45 -8.29
C ALA A 86 -8.85 -2.39 -7.91
N MET A 87 -8.49 -2.85 -6.71
CA MET A 87 -7.09 -3.02 -6.32
C MET A 87 -6.44 -4.27 -6.95
N ALA A 88 -7.22 -5.19 -7.55
CA ALA A 88 -6.68 -6.35 -8.24
C ALA A 88 -6.13 -5.97 -9.61
N GLY A 89 -5.03 -6.59 -10.02
CA GLY A 89 -4.37 -6.38 -11.31
C GLY A 89 -2.85 -6.44 -11.20
N ASP A 90 -2.19 -6.06 -12.28
CA ASP A 90 -0.73 -6.02 -12.37
C ASP A 90 -0.24 -4.59 -12.20
N TYR A 91 0.74 -4.40 -11.32
CA TYR A 91 1.18 -3.06 -10.90
C TYR A 91 2.69 -2.94 -10.83
N LYS A 92 3.19 -1.73 -11.13
CA LYS A 92 4.44 -1.24 -10.55
C LYS A 92 4.11 -0.65 -9.18
N ALA A 93 4.57 -1.30 -8.14
CA ALA A 93 4.41 -0.87 -6.75
C ALA A 93 5.61 -0.03 -6.32
N ASN A 94 5.36 1.18 -5.86
CA ASN A 94 6.39 2.02 -5.24
C ASN A 94 6.14 2.06 -3.73
N PHE A 95 7.22 1.90 -2.96
CA PHE A 95 7.22 1.93 -1.50
C PHE A 95 8.06 3.12 -1.05
N GLU A 96 7.45 4.02 -0.29
CA GLU A 96 8.13 5.17 0.27
C GLU A 96 7.86 5.25 1.77
N PHE A 97 8.93 5.36 2.56
CA PHE A 97 8.86 5.52 4.01
C PHE A 97 9.60 6.80 4.39
N THR A 98 8.93 7.67 5.10
CA THR A 98 9.49 8.95 5.54
C THR A 98 9.18 9.16 7.01
N GLU A 99 10.22 9.41 7.80
CA GLU A 99 10.06 9.94 9.15
C GLU A 99 9.79 11.43 9.06
N ILE A 100 8.72 11.90 9.70
CA ILE A 100 8.32 13.29 9.61
C ILE A 100 8.74 14.04 10.88
N PHE A 101 8.78 13.34 12.01
CA PHE A 101 9.01 13.96 13.30
C PHE A 101 9.47 12.94 14.34
N GLY A 102 10.23 13.35 15.33
CA GLY A 102 10.60 12.58 16.51
C GLY A 102 10.25 13.33 17.79
N SER A 103 9.76 12.62 18.80
CA SER A 103 9.36 13.23 20.09
C SER A 103 10.52 13.76 20.93
N ASN A 104 11.76 13.35 20.63
CA ASN A 104 12.96 13.86 21.27
C ASN A 104 13.48 15.06 20.48
N PRO A 105 13.70 16.24 21.10
CA PRO A 105 14.24 17.41 20.42
C PRO A 105 15.59 17.19 19.73
N ASN A 106 16.36 16.19 20.18
CA ASN A 106 17.65 15.81 19.60
C ASN A 106 17.55 14.65 18.62
N TYR A 107 16.34 14.22 18.24
CA TYR A 107 16.15 13.16 17.28
C TYR A 107 16.50 13.65 15.88
N SER A 108 17.39 12.94 15.20
CA SER A 108 17.70 13.18 13.80
C SER A 108 16.86 12.25 12.94
N LEU A 109 16.11 12.82 12.00
CA LEU A 109 15.32 12.05 11.06
C LEU A 109 16.24 11.23 10.14
N ASP A 110 15.86 10.00 9.90
CA ASP A 110 16.50 9.15 8.89
C ASP A 110 16.16 9.62 7.47
N ASN A 111 17.06 9.37 6.54
CA ASN A 111 16.79 9.61 5.12
C ASN A 111 15.57 8.77 4.65
N PRO A 112 14.70 9.32 3.79
CA PRO A 112 13.57 8.57 3.27
C PRO A 112 14.01 7.26 2.62
N TYR A 113 13.27 6.18 2.89
CA TYR A 113 13.50 4.90 2.22
C TYR A 113 12.58 4.80 1.00
N LYS A 114 13.15 4.44 -0.16
CA LYS A 114 12.41 4.23 -1.40
C LYS A 114 12.78 2.91 -2.03
N SER A 115 11.78 2.17 -2.47
CA SER A 115 11.96 0.96 -3.27
C SER A 115 10.77 0.79 -4.22
N TRP A 116 10.90 -0.10 -5.20
CA TRP A 116 9.81 -0.46 -6.08
C TRP A 116 9.89 -1.95 -6.46
N GLY A 117 8.78 -2.46 -6.94
CA GLY A 117 8.66 -3.81 -7.47
C GLY A 117 7.49 -3.93 -8.43
N THR A 118 7.40 -5.06 -9.11
CA THR A 118 6.21 -5.42 -9.87
C THR A 118 5.41 -6.45 -9.09
N GLU A 119 4.12 -6.20 -8.94
CA GLU A 119 3.17 -7.04 -8.20
C GLU A 119 1.98 -7.41 -9.08
N THR A 120 1.58 -8.67 -8.99
CA THR A 120 0.26 -9.15 -9.40
C THR A 120 -0.62 -9.29 -8.17
N ILE A 121 -1.78 -8.63 -8.15
CA ILE A 121 -2.75 -8.72 -7.07
C ILE A 121 -3.92 -9.56 -7.55
N MET A 122 -4.09 -10.72 -6.93
CA MET A 122 -5.10 -11.71 -7.32
C MET A 122 -6.28 -11.70 -6.35
N VAL A 123 -7.49 -11.74 -6.89
CA VAL A 123 -8.70 -12.00 -6.11
C VAL A 123 -8.75 -13.49 -5.82
N ILE A 124 -8.47 -13.91 -4.57
CA ILE A 124 -8.51 -15.32 -4.19
C ILE A 124 -9.85 -15.74 -3.57
N GLN A 125 -10.62 -14.77 -3.06
CA GLN A 125 -12.00 -14.98 -2.64
C GLN A 125 -12.84 -13.73 -2.88
N ASN A 126 -14.08 -13.92 -3.33
CA ASN A 126 -15.02 -12.85 -3.60
C ASN A 126 -16.44 -13.30 -3.29
N SER A 127 -16.93 -12.97 -2.10
CA SER A 127 -18.31 -13.19 -1.68
C SER A 127 -18.99 -11.89 -1.30
N GLU A 128 -20.25 -11.91 -0.96
CA GLU A 128 -21.02 -10.69 -0.67
C GLU A 128 -20.43 -9.84 0.46
N ASN A 129 -19.92 -10.49 1.52
CA ASN A 129 -19.43 -9.86 2.73
C ASN A 129 -17.94 -10.11 2.98
N PHE A 130 -17.24 -10.76 2.04
CA PHE A 130 -15.83 -11.07 2.18
C PHE A 130 -15.11 -11.05 0.84
N ILE A 131 -13.98 -10.35 0.81
CA ILE A 131 -13.06 -10.29 -0.34
C ILE A 131 -11.65 -10.51 0.19
N SER A 132 -10.89 -11.38 -0.48
CA SER A 132 -9.48 -11.60 -0.17
C SER A 132 -8.61 -11.35 -1.40
N LEU A 133 -7.58 -10.54 -1.22
CA LEU A 133 -6.63 -10.14 -2.26
C LEU A 133 -5.23 -10.61 -1.86
N GLN A 134 -4.62 -11.47 -2.69
CA GLN A 134 -3.25 -11.93 -2.52
C GLN A 134 -2.32 -11.11 -3.42
N HIS A 135 -1.31 -10.52 -2.82
CA HIS A 135 -0.22 -9.84 -3.49
C HIS A 135 0.92 -10.81 -3.77
N ILE A 136 1.43 -10.79 -4.98
CA ILE A 136 2.52 -11.65 -5.46
C ILE A 136 3.53 -10.78 -6.17
N LEU A 137 4.77 -10.80 -5.72
CA LEU A 137 5.87 -10.16 -6.44
C LEU A 137 6.22 -11.00 -7.68
N VAL A 138 6.28 -10.35 -8.83
CA VAL A 138 6.66 -10.94 -10.12
C VAL A 138 7.75 -10.08 -10.72
N MET A 139 9.00 -10.45 -10.50
CA MET A 139 10.16 -9.59 -10.78
C MET A 139 10.96 -10.12 -11.97
N PHE A 140 11.36 -9.23 -12.85
CA PHE A 140 12.35 -9.49 -13.90
C PHE A 140 13.61 -8.68 -13.63
N MET A 141 14.76 -9.28 -13.79
CA MET A 141 16.04 -8.63 -13.50
C MET A 141 16.97 -8.71 -14.73
N LYS A 142 17.88 -7.74 -14.86
CA LYS A 142 18.96 -7.81 -15.84
C LYS A 142 20.21 -8.40 -15.18
N ASP A 143 20.83 -9.38 -15.83
CA ASP A 143 22.14 -9.87 -15.45
C ASP A 143 23.26 -8.89 -15.86
N LYS A 144 24.50 -9.20 -15.49
CA LYS A 144 25.67 -8.36 -15.81
C LYS A 144 25.90 -8.17 -17.32
N ASN A 145 25.34 -9.05 -18.14
CA ASN A 145 25.45 -9.02 -19.60
C ASN A 145 24.24 -8.35 -20.25
N GLY A 146 23.30 -7.83 -19.45
CA GLY A 146 22.07 -7.19 -19.93
C GLY A 146 20.94 -8.17 -20.28
N ASN A 147 21.12 -9.49 -20.09
CA ASN A 147 20.07 -10.47 -20.36
C ASN A 147 18.97 -10.41 -19.28
N ILE A 148 17.72 -10.52 -19.73
CA ILE A 148 16.57 -10.55 -18.82
C ILE A 148 16.46 -11.95 -18.21
N LYS A 149 16.36 -12.00 -16.89
CA LYS A 149 16.14 -13.21 -16.08
C LYS A 149 14.82 -13.07 -15.33
N GLY A 150 14.10 -14.15 -15.16
CA GLY A 150 12.81 -14.20 -14.47
C GLY A 150 11.75 -14.91 -15.29
N PRO A 151 10.45 -14.83 -14.87
CA PRO A 151 10.05 -14.12 -13.67
C PRO A 151 10.53 -14.79 -12.36
N TYR A 152 10.94 -13.97 -11.39
CA TYR A 152 11.10 -14.41 -10.00
C TYR A 152 9.78 -14.14 -9.30
N VAL A 153 9.09 -15.20 -8.88
CA VAL A 153 7.76 -15.13 -8.30
C VAL A 153 7.84 -15.42 -6.81
N GLN A 154 7.31 -14.51 -6.00
CA GLN A 154 7.30 -14.65 -4.55
C GLN A 154 5.97 -14.18 -3.98
N LYS A 155 5.33 -15.02 -3.12
CA LYS A 155 4.21 -14.58 -2.30
C LYS A 155 4.65 -13.36 -1.49
N HIS A 156 3.83 -12.33 -1.45
CA HIS A 156 4.12 -11.12 -0.70
C HIS A 156 3.15 -11.02 0.49
N TRP A 157 2.19 -10.15 0.48
CA TRP A 157 1.24 -9.98 1.56
C TRP A 157 -0.18 -10.27 1.10
N ARG A 158 -1.11 -10.38 2.04
CA ARG A 158 -2.53 -10.58 1.74
C ARG A 158 -3.36 -9.59 2.52
N GLN A 159 -4.47 -9.14 1.92
CA GLN A 159 -5.49 -8.35 2.60
C GLN A 159 -6.85 -9.02 2.48
N ASP A 160 -7.48 -9.22 3.62
CA ASP A 160 -8.82 -9.76 3.76
C ASP A 160 -9.77 -8.65 4.20
N TRP A 161 -10.86 -8.51 3.46
CA TRP A 161 -11.88 -7.48 3.68
C TRP A 161 -13.18 -8.11 4.12
N ARG A 162 -13.75 -7.64 5.27
CA ARG A 162 -15.03 -8.13 5.80
C ARG A 162 -16.00 -7.00 6.03
N TYR A 163 -17.25 -7.19 5.59
CA TYR A 163 -18.30 -6.22 5.76
C TYR A 163 -18.93 -6.34 7.15
N GLU A 164 -19.02 -5.21 7.87
CA GLU A 164 -19.59 -5.09 9.22
C GLU A 164 -18.99 -6.09 10.23
N ASP A 165 -17.67 -6.33 10.14
CA ASP A 165 -16.97 -7.18 11.10
C ASP A 165 -16.93 -6.52 12.48
N LYS A 166 -17.47 -7.23 13.47
CA LYS A 166 -17.47 -6.79 14.86
C LYS A 166 -16.24 -7.24 15.65
N LYS A 167 -15.45 -8.17 15.10
CA LYS A 167 -14.31 -8.77 15.80
C LYS A 167 -13.03 -8.36 15.09
N ILE A 168 -12.32 -7.43 15.65
CA ILE A 168 -11.07 -6.91 15.10
C ILE A 168 -9.91 -7.48 15.90
N LEU A 169 -8.94 -8.05 15.20
CA LEU A 169 -7.70 -8.57 15.80
C LEU A 169 -6.72 -7.41 15.99
N GLU A 170 -6.39 -7.09 17.24
CA GLU A 170 -5.54 -5.97 17.59
C GLU A 170 -4.27 -6.43 18.31
N PHE A 171 -3.14 -5.93 17.88
CA PHE A 171 -1.85 -6.14 18.53
C PHE A 171 -1.77 -5.38 19.85
N GLN A 172 -1.30 -6.06 20.90
CA GLN A 172 -1.21 -5.49 22.25
C GLN A 172 0.23 -5.16 22.68
N GLY A 173 1.22 -5.34 21.80
CA GLY A 173 2.64 -5.35 22.15
C GLY A 173 3.12 -6.74 22.59
N LYS A 174 4.43 -6.92 22.79
CA LYS A 174 5.07 -8.13 23.32
C LYS A 174 4.61 -9.45 22.69
N ASN A 175 4.34 -9.43 21.37
CA ASN A 175 3.79 -10.56 20.59
C ASN A 175 2.40 -11.04 21.04
N GLU A 176 1.65 -10.23 21.75
CA GLU A 176 0.29 -10.55 22.18
C GLU A 176 -0.74 -9.96 21.22
N TRP A 177 -1.82 -10.72 20.98
CA TRP A 177 -2.94 -10.33 20.16
C TRP A 177 -4.25 -10.52 20.92
N ALA A 178 -5.17 -9.57 20.77
CA ALA A 178 -6.50 -9.67 21.34
C ALA A 178 -7.58 -9.43 20.29
N VAL A 179 -8.66 -10.19 20.36
CA VAL A 179 -9.85 -9.92 19.56
C VAL A 179 -10.71 -8.91 20.30
N LYS A 180 -10.78 -7.69 19.77
CA LYS A 180 -11.63 -6.63 20.30
C LYS A 180 -12.98 -6.61 19.58
N ARG A 181 -14.05 -6.42 20.36
CA ARG A 181 -15.41 -6.31 19.84
C ARG A 181 -15.80 -4.85 19.68
N HIS A 182 -16.28 -4.51 18.48
CA HIS A 182 -16.78 -3.19 18.12
C HIS A 182 -18.25 -3.26 17.73
N GLU A 183 -19.11 -2.43 18.32
CA GLU A 183 -20.54 -2.43 18.01
C GLU A 183 -20.90 -1.47 16.86
N ASN A 184 -20.13 -0.39 16.69
CA ASN A 184 -20.40 0.65 15.69
C ASN A 184 -19.66 0.37 14.36
N VAL A 185 -19.94 -0.78 13.74
CA VAL A 185 -19.31 -1.21 12.47
C VAL A 185 -20.28 -1.13 11.28
N LYS A 186 -21.47 -0.54 11.47
CA LYS A 186 -22.47 -0.46 10.41
C LYS A 186 -21.91 0.24 9.16
N LYS A 187 -22.12 -0.38 7.99
CA LYS A 187 -21.64 0.07 6.68
C LYS A 187 -20.12 0.17 6.57
N SER A 188 -19.36 -0.41 7.50
CA SER A 188 -17.91 -0.44 7.43
C SER A 188 -17.40 -1.73 6.79
N TRP A 189 -16.17 -1.67 6.31
CA TRP A 189 -15.36 -2.81 5.94
C TRP A 189 -14.13 -2.87 6.84
N SER A 190 -13.83 -4.04 7.41
CA SER A 190 -12.52 -4.26 8.01
C SER A 190 -11.51 -4.63 6.94
N GLN A 191 -10.24 -4.27 7.16
CA GLN A 191 -9.07 -4.74 6.43
C GLN A 191 -8.16 -5.45 7.41
N ALA A 192 -8.01 -6.75 7.25
CA ALA A 192 -6.99 -7.55 7.93
C ALA A 192 -5.82 -7.78 6.98
N VAL A 193 -4.62 -7.39 7.39
CA VAL A 193 -3.39 -7.55 6.62
C VAL A 193 -2.55 -8.68 7.22
N TYR A 194 -2.06 -9.54 6.33
CA TYR A 194 -1.24 -10.71 6.67
C TYR A 194 0.11 -10.65 5.97
N GLN A 195 1.13 -11.13 6.66
CA GLN A 195 2.50 -11.21 6.15
C GLN A 195 2.67 -12.36 5.14
N VAL A 196 3.88 -12.52 4.64
CA VAL A 196 4.26 -13.59 3.68
C VAL A 196 3.95 -15.00 4.20
N ASP A 197 4.07 -15.22 5.51
CA ASP A 197 3.82 -16.48 6.21
C ASP A 197 2.38 -16.64 6.71
N ASP A 198 1.48 -15.74 6.30
CA ASP A 198 0.09 -15.65 6.75
C ASP A 198 -0.07 -15.29 8.24
N SER A 199 0.98 -14.88 8.92
CA SER A 199 0.83 -14.30 10.26
C SER A 199 0.15 -12.92 10.18
N PRO A 200 -0.68 -12.55 11.17
CA PRO A 200 -1.35 -11.27 11.18
C PRO A 200 -0.34 -10.12 11.31
N ARG A 201 -0.59 -9.04 10.60
CA ARG A 201 0.18 -7.81 10.73
C ARG A 201 -0.60 -6.71 11.43
N TYR A 202 -1.82 -6.47 11.03
CA TYR A 202 -2.79 -5.59 11.68
C TYR A 202 -4.18 -5.81 11.09
N GLU A 203 -5.18 -5.39 11.83
CA GLU A 203 -6.54 -5.29 11.35
C GLU A 203 -7.17 -3.99 11.84
N SER A 204 -7.97 -3.35 11.01
CA SER A 204 -8.78 -2.20 11.37
C SER A 204 -10.03 -2.13 10.49
N TYR A 205 -10.97 -1.25 10.84
CA TYR A 205 -12.18 -1.06 10.07
C TYR A 205 -12.44 0.42 9.77
N GLY A 206 -13.15 0.67 8.69
CA GLY A 206 -13.51 2.01 8.25
C GLY A 206 -14.64 2.00 7.24
N VAL A 207 -15.09 3.17 6.84
CA VAL A 207 -16.16 3.36 5.86
C VAL A 207 -15.58 3.88 4.56
N TRP A 208 -16.03 3.32 3.45
CA TRP A 208 -15.74 3.86 2.13
C TRP A 208 -16.56 5.12 1.86
N VAL A 209 -15.94 6.13 1.29
CA VAL A 209 -16.55 7.36 0.80
C VAL A 209 -16.31 7.45 -0.69
N HIS A 210 -17.34 7.73 -1.47
CA HIS A 210 -17.31 7.81 -2.93
C HIS A 210 -17.80 9.19 -3.37
N GLU A 211 -16.88 10.10 -3.58
CA GLU A 211 -17.16 11.50 -3.93
C GLU A 211 -16.24 11.94 -5.08
N ASP A 212 -16.77 12.78 -5.97
CA ASP A 212 -16.02 13.42 -7.05
C ASP A 212 -15.20 12.45 -7.92
N GLY A 213 -15.73 11.24 -8.16
CA GLY A 213 -15.06 10.21 -8.95
C GLY A 213 -13.91 9.48 -8.22
N VAL A 214 -13.66 9.82 -6.96
CA VAL A 214 -12.65 9.16 -6.12
C VAL A 214 -13.32 8.33 -5.03
N SER A 215 -12.78 7.16 -4.79
CA SER A 215 -13.22 6.29 -3.68
C SER A 215 -12.12 6.19 -2.65
N ARG A 216 -12.46 6.50 -1.40
CA ARG A 216 -11.51 6.51 -0.28
C ARG A 216 -12.04 5.68 0.88
N TRP A 217 -11.13 4.95 1.50
CA TRP A 217 -11.38 4.26 2.76
C TRP A 217 -10.36 4.76 3.79
N VAL A 218 -10.84 5.07 4.99
CA VAL A 218 -9.99 5.50 6.10
C VAL A 218 -10.30 4.62 7.30
N SER A 219 -9.27 3.97 7.84
CA SER A 219 -9.41 3.08 8.98
C SER A 219 -9.60 3.86 10.28
N LYS A 220 -10.16 3.20 11.28
CA LYS A 220 -9.92 3.58 12.68
C LYS A 220 -8.47 3.32 13.03
N SER A 221 -7.99 4.00 14.08
CA SER A 221 -6.66 3.73 14.63
C SER A 221 -6.53 2.26 15.04
N THR A 222 -5.40 1.66 14.74
CA THR A 222 -5.07 0.28 15.10
C THR A 222 -3.61 0.15 15.50
N ASN A 223 -3.36 -0.78 16.40
CA ASN A 223 -2.00 -1.13 16.78
C ASN A 223 -1.45 -2.19 15.83
N ARG A 224 -0.16 -2.10 15.56
CA ARG A 224 0.57 -3.07 14.77
C ARG A 224 1.95 -3.36 15.37
N PRO A 225 2.48 -4.58 15.19
CA PRO A 225 3.87 -4.86 15.54
C PRO A 225 4.79 -4.00 14.67
N LEU A 226 6.00 -3.80 15.17
CA LEU A 226 7.05 -3.18 14.36
C LEU A 226 7.16 -3.89 13.01
N PRO A 227 7.51 -3.16 11.95
CA PRO A 227 7.82 -3.75 10.67
C PRO A 227 8.86 -4.86 10.83
N ARG A 228 8.80 -5.84 9.96
CA ARG A 228 9.67 -7.00 9.94
C ARG A 228 11.12 -6.65 10.31
N ARG A 229 11.69 -7.34 11.30
CA ARG A 229 13.06 -7.21 11.85
C ARG A 229 13.32 -5.96 12.69
N GLU A 230 12.36 -5.15 12.95
CA GLU A 230 12.56 -3.92 13.73
C GLU A 230 13.09 -4.23 15.14
N HIS A 231 12.59 -5.27 15.80
CA HIS A 231 13.04 -5.65 17.14
C HIS A 231 14.54 -6.03 17.20
N THR A 232 15.18 -6.36 16.06
CA THR A 232 16.61 -6.63 16.00
C THR A 232 17.44 -5.39 15.65
N VAL A 233 16.79 -4.33 15.20
CA VAL A 233 17.43 -3.10 14.73
C VAL A 233 17.16 -1.95 15.69
N ARG A 234 15.98 -1.90 16.27
CA ARG A 234 15.59 -0.89 17.24
C ARG A 234 14.70 -1.49 18.34
N ASN A 235 14.79 -0.89 19.53
CA ASN A 235 14.09 -1.33 20.74
C ASN A 235 13.48 -0.17 21.53
N ASP A 236 13.27 0.96 20.88
CA ASP A 236 12.78 2.20 21.47
C ASP A 236 11.26 2.27 21.56
N TYR A 237 10.54 1.33 20.91
CA TYR A 237 9.09 1.17 21.03
C TYR A 237 8.65 -0.30 20.80
N ASP A 238 7.49 -0.68 21.32
CA ASP A 238 6.95 -2.04 21.24
C ASP A 238 5.89 -2.19 20.15
N LEU A 239 5.18 -1.11 19.85
CA LEU A 239 4.10 -1.09 18.85
C LEU A 239 4.03 0.25 18.14
N LEU A 240 3.48 0.23 16.94
CA LEU A 240 3.05 1.40 16.20
C LEU A 240 1.53 1.52 16.30
N GLN A 241 1.03 2.72 16.52
CA GLN A 241 -0.38 3.03 16.40
C GLN A 241 -0.61 3.84 15.14
N GLY A 242 -1.52 3.41 14.28
CA GLY A 242 -1.66 4.08 13.00
C GLY A 242 -3.05 4.04 12.40
N VAL A 243 -3.21 4.90 11.40
CA VAL A 243 -4.40 5.02 10.56
C VAL A 243 -3.99 4.73 9.12
N ASN A 244 -4.75 3.87 8.46
CA ASN A 244 -4.56 3.56 7.05
C ASN A 244 -5.59 4.29 6.21
N LYS A 245 -5.17 4.76 5.04
CA LYS A 245 -6.04 5.36 4.04
C LYS A 245 -5.77 4.73 2.69
N ILE A 246 -6.82 4.33 2.00
CA ILE A 246 -6.76 3.78 0.65
C ILE A 246 -7.55 4.70 -0.26
N SER A 247 -6.95 5.06 -1.39
CA SER A 247 -7.59 5.85 -2.44
C SER A 247 -7.52 5.10 -3.77
N ILE A 248 -8.68 4.89 -4.40
CA ILE A 248 -8.77 4.20 -5.69
C ILE A 248 -8.78 5.22 -6.81
N LEU A 249 -7.90 5.01 -7.78
CA LEU A 249 -7.71 5.85 -8.96
C LEU A 249 -8.08 5.07 -10.22
N PRO A 250 -8.28 5.74 -11.38
CA PRO A 250 -8.67 5.05 -12.61
C PRO A 250 -7.74 3.90 -13.03
N TRP A 251 -6.43 4.07 -12.85
CA TRP A 251 -5.41 3.10 -13.27
C TRP A 251 -4.47 2.65 -12.13
N GLY A 252 -4.94 2.75 -10.91
CA GLY A 252 -4.14 2.34 -9.76
C GLY A 252 -4.80 2.67 -8.43
N TRP A 253 -4.05 2.56 -7.36
CA TRP A 253 -4.49 2.92 -6.02
C TRP A 253 -3.31 3.33 -5.15
N VAL A 254 -3.61 4.04 -4.10
CA VAL A 254 -2.62 4.55 -3.13
C VAL A 254 -3.02 4.06 -1.75
N MET A 255 -2.04 3.58 -0.99
CA MET A 255 -2.16 3.29 0.43
C MET A 255 -1.23 4.23 1.20
N GLU A 256 -1.82 4.95 2.15
CA GLU A 256 -1.10 5.81 3.09
C GLU A 256 -1.21 5.17 4.48
N GLU A 257 -0.09 5.00 5.15
CA GLU A 257 -0.02 4.57 6.55
C GLU A 257 0.59 5.68 7.38
N ASN A 258 -0.21 6.30 8.24
CA ASN A 258 0.24 7.31 9.19
C ASN A 258 0.38 6.61 10.55
N ASN A 259 1.62 6.44 11.01
CA ASN A 259 1.96 5.70 12.22
C ASN A 259 2.62 6.62 13.26
N ASP A 260 2.23 6.45 14.52
CA ASP A 260 2.79 7.07 15.71
C ASP A 260 3.49 6.07 16.62
#